data_1a9d6257d9116078b300b07a91f2fca2
#
_entry.id   1a9d6257d9116078b300b07a91f2fca2
#
_cell.length_a   1.000
_cell.length_b   1.000
_cell.length_c   1.000
_cell.angle_alpha   90.00
_cell.angle_beta   90.00
_cell.angle_gamma   90.00
#
_symmetry.space_group_name_H-M   'P 1'
#
loop_
_entity.id
_entity.type
_entity.pdbx_description
1 polymer ?
#
loop_
_entity_poly.entity_id
_entity_poly.type
_entity_poly.pdbx_seq_one_letter_code
_entity_poly.pdbx_strand_id
1 'polypeptide(L)'
;MCIRDSLFQDTVLNINRRDYSKAEVEDWASCGNDISHIKEMIRTHFFIVATNQQLQVVGFASITQQGYLHSMFVHKDFQGKGIATILLNEIERYATATGIIRITSEVSLTARPFFEQRGYIVTEEQKRRANQLSLTNFWMTKNLSK
;
A
#
# COMPACT_ATOMS: atom_id res chain seq x y z
N MET A 1 -19.39 1.92 -5.85
CA MET A 1 -18.04 1.73 -5.28
C MET A 1 -17.17 1.04 -6.32
N CYS A 2 -15.96 1.51 -6.55
CA CYS A 2 -15.09 0.84 -7.49
C CYS A 2 -14.39 -0.35 -6.81
N ILE A 3 -13.86 -1.28 -7.63
CA ILE A 3 -13.19 -2.48 -7.12
C ILE A 3 -12.03 -2.13 -6.18
N ARG A 4 -11.32 -1.03 -6.45
CA ARG A 4 -10.19 -0.63 -5.63
C ARG A 4 -10.59 -0.20 -4.24
N ASP A 5 -11.74 0.47 -4.10
CA ASP A 5 -12.24 0.88 -2.78
C ASP A 5 -12.63 -0.35 -1.97
N SER A 6 -13.30 -1.32 -2.62
CA SER A 6 -13.68 -2.58 -1.99
C SER A 6 -12.44 -3.35 -1.55
N LEU A 7 -11.41 -3.41 -2.40
CA LEU A 7 -10.16 -4.10 -2.08
C LEU A 7 -9.47 -3.47 -0.87
N PHE A 8 -9.41 -2.14 -0.81
CA PHE A 8 -8.82 -1.43 0.33
C PHE A 8 -9.57 -1.78 1.62
N GLN A 9 -10.89 -1.65 1.62
CA GLN A 9 -11.70 -1.91 2.80
C GLN A 9 -11.59 -3.36 3.26
N ASP A 10 -11.66 -4.32 2.32
CA ASP A 10 -11.53 -5.74 2.64
C ASP A 10 -10.18 -6.07 3.25
N THR A 11 -9.11 -5.51 2.71
CA THR A 11 -7.76 -5.75 3.21
C THR A 11 -7.61 -5.22 4.64
N VAL A 12 -8.04 -3.99 4.88
CA VAL A 12 -7.95 -3.39 6.22
C VAL A 12 -8.78 -4.19 7.22
N LEU A 13 -10.02 -4.53 6.87
CA LEU A 13 -10.94 -5.20 7.79
C LEU A 13 -10.53 -6.64 8.11
N ASN A 14 -9.86 -7.34 7.19
CA ASN A 14 -9.60 -8.78 7.36
C ASN A 14 -8.14 -9.12 7.64
N ILE A 15 -7.19 -8.37 7.10
CA ILE A 15 -5.76 -8.67 7.24
C ILE A 15 -5.13 -7.86 8.36
N ASN A 16 -5.36 -6.57 8.39
CA ASN A 16 -4.72 -5.70 9.37
C ASN A 16 -5.28 -5.88 10.79
N ARG A 17 -6.40 -6.56 10.94
CA ARG A 17 -6.96 -6.91 12.25
C ARG A 17 -6.01 -7.73 13.12
N ARG A 18 -5.00 -8.34 12.52
CA ARG A 18 -3.99 -9.09 13.26
C ARG A 18 -3.18 -8.20 14.19
N ASP A 19 -2.97 -6.94 13.80
CA ASP A 19 -2.04 -6.02 14.48
C ASP A 19 -2.73 -4.76 15.02
N TYR A 20 -4.00 -4.54 14.67
CA TYR A 20 -4.76 -3.36 15.08
C TYR A 20 -6.07 -3.77 15.73
N SER A 21 -6.59 -2.94 16.63
CA SER A 21 -7.88 -3.21 17.27
C SER A 21 -9.02 -3.14 16.25
N LYS A 22 -10.17 -3.72 16.60
CA LYS A 22 -11.36 -3.67 15.75
C LYS A 22 -11.77 -2.23 15.44
N ALA A 23 -11.78 -1.35 16.46
CA ALA A 23 -12.16 0.04 16.27
C ALA A 23 -11.18 0.77 15.34
N GLU A 24 -9.88 0.51 15.48
CA GLU A 24 -8.86 1.10 14.61
C GLU A 24 -9.02 0.64 13.16
N VAL A 25 -9.29 -0.65 12.95
CA VAL A 25 -9.45 -1.22 11.61
C VAL A 25 -10.70 -0.66 10.94
N GLU A 26 -11.81 -0.56 11.66
CA GLU A 26 -13.06 0.00 11.12
C GLU A 26 -12.90 1.47 10.74
N ASP A 27 -12.24 2.25 11.59
CA ASP A 27 -11.99 3.66 11.31
C ASP A 27 -11.08 3.83 10.08
N TRP A 28 -10.05 3.00 9.97
CA TRP A 28 -9.13 3.02 8.83
C TRP A 28 -9.85 2.63 7.54
N ALA A 29 -10.65 1.55 7.56
CA ALA A 29 -11.37 1.09 6.37
C ALA A 29 -12.32 2.15 5.82
N SER A 30 -12.90 2.99 6.69
CA SER A 30 -13.80 4.06 6.26
C SER A 30 -13.12 5.10 5.36
N CYS A 31 -11.80 5.20 5.40
CA CYS A 31 -11.03 6.09 4.51
C CYS A 31 -11.17 5.71 3.05
N GLY A 32 -11.47 4.44 2.74
CA GLY A 32 -11.69 3.96 1.38
C GLY A 32 -12.99 4.42 0.74
N ASN A 33 -13.81 5.16 1.46
CA ASN A 33 -15.05 5.70 0.91
C ASN A 33 -14.85 6.97 0.08
N ASP A 34 -13.67 7.55 0.06
CA ASP A 34 -13.39 8.77 -0.69
C ASP A 34 -13.00 8.46 -2.15
N ILE A 35 -14.02 8.37 -3.01
CA ILE A 35 -13.86 8.05 -4.43
C ILE A 35 -13.11 9.18 -5.16
N SER A 36 -13.34 10.43 -4.78
CA SER A 36 -12.66 11.57 -5.42
C SER A 36 -11.15 11.48 -5.21
N HIS A 37 -10.71 11.12 -4.02
CA HIS A 37 -9.30 10.93 -3.71
C HIS A 37 -8.67 9.83 -4.57
N ILE A 38 -9.38 8.70 -4.74
CA ILE A 38 -8.88 7.58 -5.54
C ILE A 38 -8.76 7.97 -7.02
N LYS A 39 -9.73 8.70 -7.55
CA LYS A 39 -9.67 9.17 -8.94
C LYS A 39 -8.47 10.09 -9.16
N GLU A 40 -8.22 11.00 -8.23
CA GLU A 40 -7.07 11.90 -8.29
C GLU A 40 -5.76 11.11 -8.24
N MET A 41 -5.67 10.11 -7.38
CA MET A 41 -4.49 9.26 -7.28
C MET A 41 -4.20 8.53 -8.59
N ILE A 42 -5.22 7.96 -9.24
CA ILE A 42 -5.06 7.26 -10.52
C ILE A 42 -4.51 8.20 -11.59
N ARG A 43 -4.98 9.45 -11.59
CA ARG A 43 -4.58 10.44 -12.59
C ARG A 43 -3.15 10.91 -12.41
N THR A 44 -2.69 11.04 -11.16
CA THR A 44 -1.41 11.70 -10.83
C THR A 44 -0.29 10.75 -10.48
N HIS A 45 -0.58 9.47 -10.22
CA HIS A 45 0.42 8.47 -9.84
C HIS A 45 0.62 7.44 -10.94
N PHE A 46 1.79 6.78 -10.93
CA PHE A 46 1.94 5.52 -11.64
C PHE A 46 1.16 4.47 -10.85
N PHE A 47 0.11 3.96 -11.45
CA PHE A 47 -0.84 3.07 -10.79
C PHE A 47 -0.89 1.74 -11.53
N ILE A 48 -0.67 0.63 -10.81
CA ILE A 48 -0.69 -0.71 -11.38
C ILE A 48 -1.66 -1.59 -10.62
N VAL A 49 -2.22 -2.56 -11.33
CA VAL A 49 -3.09 -3.58 -10.72
C VAL A 49 -2.56 -4.97 -11.07
N ALA A 50 -2.75 -5.91 -10.15
CA ALA A 50 -2.51 -7.32 -10.39
C ALA A 50 -3.85 -8.00 -10.63
N THR A 51 -3.91 -8.85 -11.66
CA THR A 51 -5.12 -9.61 -11.98
C THR A 51 -4.80 -11.10 -12.00
N ASN A 52 -5.81 -11.93 -11.71
CA ASN A 52 -5.67 -13.36 -11.84
C ASN A 52 -6.05 -13.81 -13.26
N GLN A 53 -6.08 -15.12 -13.50
CA GLN A 53 -6.41 -15.68 -14.83
C GLN A 53 -7.84 -15.34 -15.27
N GLN A 54 -8.74 -15.07 -14.33
CA GLN A 54 -10.12 -14.67 -14.61
C GLN A 54 -10.27 -13.16 -14.77
N LEU A 55 -9.16 -12.42 -14.84
CA LEU A 55 -9.11 -10.95 -14.95
C LEU A 55 -9.74 -10.22 -13.76
N GLN A 56 -9.81 -10.87 -12.60
CA GLN A 56 -10.22 -10.22 -11.36
C GLN A 56 -9.04 -9.45 -10.78
N VAL A 57 -9.29 -8.25 -10.26
CA VAL A 57 -8.26 -7.46 -9.59
C VAL A 57 -7.99 -8.08 -8.22
N VAL A 58 -6.76 -8.51 -8.00
CA VAL A 58 -6.35 -9.15 -6.75
C VAL A 58 -5.35 -8.31 -5.95
N GLY A 59 -4.89 -7.21 -6.51
CA GLY A 59 -4.01 -6.28 -5.80
C GLY A 59 -3.76 -5.03 -6.61
N PHE A 60 -3.21 -4.01 -5.95
CA PHE A 60 -2.82 -2.78 -6.64
C PHE A 60 -1.70 -2.08 -5.88
N ALA A 61 -0.99 -1.19 -6.60
CA ALA A 61 0.03 -0.33 -6.01
C ALA A 61 0.11 0.98 -6.78
N SER A 62 0.55 2.04 -6.11
CA SER A 62 0.75 3.32 -6.75
C SER A 62 1.95 4.05 -6.16
N ILE A 63 2.68 4.80 -7.02
CA ILE A 63 3.83 5.58 -6.62
C ILE A 63 3.76 6.95 -7.30
N THR A 64 4.18 7.99 -6.57
CA THR A 64 4.25 9.35 -7.12
C THR A 64 5.54 9.54 -7.90
N GLN A 65 5.63 10.64 -8.64
CA GLN A 65 6.84 11.01 -9.38
C GLN A 65 8.01 11.31 -8.45
N GLN A 66 7.75 11.64 -7.19
CA GLN A 66 8.78 11.94 -6.19
C GLN A 66 9.28 10.68 -5.47
N GLY A 67 8.71 9.53 -5.77
CA GLY A 67 9.14 8.27 -5.14
C GLY A 67 8.37 7.89 -3.89
N TYR A 68 7.21 8.49 -3.65
CA TYR A 68 6.36 8.09 -2.53
C TYR A 68 5.46 6.94 -2.97
N LEU A 69 5.67 5.76 -2.39
CA LEU A 69 4.81 4.59 -2.58
C LEU A 69 3.56 4.80 -1.73
N HIS A 70 2.52 5.29 -2.39
CA HIS A 70 1.30 5.71 -1.71
C HIS A 70 0.43 4.55 -1.27
N SER A 71 0.30 3.52 -2.12
CA SER A 71 -0.62 2.41 -1.87
C SER A 71 -0.01 1.10 -2.35
N MET A 72 -0.23 0.04 -1.57
CA MET A 72 0.04 -1.32 -2.01
C MET A 72 -0.85 -2.26 -1.21
N PHE A 73 -1.79 -2.92 -1.89
CA PHE A 73 -2.77 -3.79 -1.26
C PHE A 73 -2.92 -5.07 -2.08
N VAL A 74 -3.08 -6.19 -1.36
CA VAL A 74 -3.37 -7.49 -1.96
C VAL A 74 -4.67 -8.00 -1.34
N HIS A 75 -5.57 -8.50 -2.19
CA HIS A 75 -6.86 -9.03 -1.76
C HIS A 75 -6.65 -10.12 -0.70
N LYS A 76 -7.54 -10.15 0.31
CA LYS A 76 -7.43 -11.05 1.46
C LYS A 76 -7.33 -12.53 1.07
N ASP A 77 -8.02 -12.93 0.00
CA ASP A 77 -8.04 -14.33 -0.46
C ASP A 77 -6.82 -14.72 -1.28
N PHE A 78 -5.94 -13.76 -1.56
CA PHE A 78 -4.75 -13.98 -2.40
C PHE A 78 -3.45 -13.65 -1.67
N GLN A 79 -3.50 -13.56 -0.34
CA GLN A 79 -2.31 -13.35 0.48
C GLN A 79 -1.40 -14.58 0.40
N GLY A 80 -0.08 -14.36 0.57
CA GLY A 80 0.87 -15.46 0.60
C GLY A 80 1.19 -16.09 -0.74
N LYS A 81 0.79 -15.47 -1.86
CA LYS A 81 1.00 -15.98 -3.22
C LYS A 81 2.04 -15.19 -4.00
N GLY A 82 2.79 -14.31 -3.36
CA GLY A 82 3.82 -13.53 -4.01
C GLY A 82 3.34 -12.31 -4.78
N ILE A 83 2.06 -11.95 -4.70
CA ILE A 83 1.49 -10.83 -5.45
C ILE A 83 2.09 -9.51 -4.99
N ALA A 84 2.27 -9.32 -3.68
CA ALA A 84 2.89 -8.10 -3.15
C ALA A 84 4.33 -7.95 -3.66
N THR A 85 5.05 -9.06 -3.74
CA THR A 85 6.42 -9.05 -4.28
C THR A 85 6.44 -8.62 -5.74
N ILE A 86 5.51 -9.14 -6.55
CA ILE A 86 5.41 -8.77 -7.96
C ILE A 86 5.08 -7.27 -8.10
N LEU A 87 4.11 -6.79 -7.33
CA LEU A 87 3.73 -5.38 -7.36
C LEU A 87 4.90 -4.48 -6.96
N LEU A 88 5.60 -4.81 -5.89
CA LEU A 88 6.74 -4.01 -5.44
C LEU A 88 7.89 -4.02 -6.45
N ASN A 89 8.17 -5.17 -7.07
CA ASN A 89 9.20 -5.26 -8.10
C ASN A 89 8.87 -4.36 -9.29
N GLU A 90 7.61 -4.31 -9.71
CA GLU A 90 7.21 -3.43 -10.81
C GLU A 90 7.32 -1.95 -10.44
N ILE A 91 6.95 -1.60 -9.21
CA ILE A 91 7.10 -0.24 -8.69
C ILE A 91 8.58 0.16 -8.68
N GLU A 92 9.46 -0.72 -8.20
CA GLU A 92 10.90 -0.43 -8.14
C GLU A 92 11.50 -0.33 -9.53
N ARG A 93 11.04 -1.16 -10.46
CA ARG A 93 11.48 -1.09 -11.86
C ARG A 93 11.10 0.24 -12.49
N TYR A 94 9.85 0.67 -12.31
CA TYR A 94 9.39 1.96 -12.80
C TYR A 94 10.21 3.11 -12.18
N ALA A 95 10.42 3.06 -10.87
CA ALA A 95 11.17 4.10 -10.17
C ALA A 95 12.60 4.21 -10.73
N THR A 96 13.28 3.08 -10.89
CA THR A 96 14.63 3.06 -11.44
C THR A 96 14.66 3.60 -12.88
N ALA A 97 13.70 3.19 -13.69
CA ALA A 97 13.63 3.61 -15.11
C ALA A 97 13.36 5.11 -15.27
N THR A 98 12.67 5.72 -14.32
CA THR A 98 12.33 7.15 -14.38
C THR A 98 13.26 8.05 -13.59
N GLY A 99 14.35 7.49 -13.03
CA GLY A 99 15.36 8.28 -12.33
C GLY A 99 15.05 8.55 -10.86
N ILE A 100 14.07 7.88 -10.29
CA ILE A 100 13.77 7.96 -8.85
C ILE A 100 14.88 7.19 -8.12
N ILE A 101 15.55 7.84 -7.17
CA ILE A 101 16.69 7.25 -6.47
C ILE A 101 16.34 6.69 -5.11
N ARG A 102 15.16 7.02 -4.60
CA ARG A 102 14.72 6.61 -3.27
C ARG A 102 13.22 6.45 -3.25
N ILE A 103 12.74 5.33 -2.70
CA ILE A 103 11.32 5.11 -2.44
C ILE A 103 11.07 5.28 -0.95
N THR A 104 10.05 6.06 -0.61
CA THR A 104 9.57 6.20 0.77
C THR A 104 8.11 5.76 0.83
N SER A 105 7.69 5.26 1.99
CA SER A 105 6.31 4.84 2.17
C SER A 105 5.91 4.90 3.63
N GLU A 106 4.62 5.15 3.87
CA GLU A 106 4.04 4.97 5.19
C GLU A 106 3.56 3.52 5.29
N VAL A 107 4.19 2.74 6.16
CA VAL A 107 4.01 1.28 6.22
C VAL A 107 3.31 0.90 7.52
N SER A 108 2.26 0.09 7.40
CA SER A 108 1.51 -0.39 8.55
C SER A 108 2.32 -1.38 9.39
N LEU A 109 1.87 -1.61 10.63
CA LEU A 109 2.43 -2.66 11.48
C LEU A 109 2.41 -4.02 10.76
N THR A 110 1.32 -4.31 10.05
CA THR A 110 1.15 -5.57 9.34
C THR A 110 2.14 -5.73 8.19
N ALA A 111 2.40 -4.66 7.45
CA ALA A 111 3.24 -4.71 6.25
C ALA A 111 4.73 -4.55 6.54
N ARG A 112 5.10 -4.06 7.72
CA ARG A 112 6.50 -3.77 8.06
C ARG A 112 7.45 -4.93 7.79
N PRO A 113 7.16 -6.18 8.25
CA PRO A 113 8.10 -7.29 8.01
C PRO A 113 8.34 -7.56 6.52
N PHE A 114 7.30 -7.41 5.70
CA PHE A 114 7.42 -7.58 4.26
C PHE A 114 8.42 -6.59 3.66
N PHE A 115 8.31 -5.31 4.03
CA PHE A 115 9.20 -4.28 3.51
C PHE A 115 10.61 -4.42 4.05
N GLU A 116 10.77 -4.80 5.31
CA GLU A 116 12.10 -5.02 5.90
C GLU A 116 12.86 -6.12 5.16
N GLN A 117 12.18 -7.21 4.80
CA GLN A 117 12.79 -8.30 4.05
C GLN A 117 13.25 -7.89 2.65
N ARG A 118 12.72 -6.79 2.13
CA ARG A 118 13.03 -6.31 0.78
C ARG A 118 13.94 -5.09 0.77
N GLY A 119 14.59 -4.84 1.89
CA GLY A 119 15.63 -3.82 1.97
C GLY A 119 15.17 -2.44 2.39
N TYR A 120 13.92 -2.29 2.79
CA TYR A 120 13.42 -1.03 3.34
C TYR A 120 13.79 -0.94 4.82
N ILE A 121 14.15 0.27 5.25
CA ILE A 121 14.50 0.54 6.65
C ILE A 121 13.51 1.53 7.25
N VAL A 122 13.22 1.36 8.54
CA VAL A 122 12.39 2.30 9.28
C VAL A 122 13.19 3.55 9.58
N THR A 123 12.68 4.71 9.17
CA THR A 123 13.29 5.99 9.49
C THR A 123 12.56 6.72 10.62
N GLU A 124 11.26 6.43 10.79
CA GLU A 124 10.46 7.07 11.83
C GLU A 124 9.22 6.22 12.14
N GLU A 125 8.91 6.08 13.43
CA GLU A 125 7.62 5.57 13.89
C GLU A 125 6.71 6.75 14.13
N GLN A 126 5.45 6.67 13.66
CA GLN A 126 4.51 7.76 13.85
C GLN A 126 3.10 7.24 14.11
N LYS A 127 2.24 8.15 14.57
CA LYS A 127 0.81 7.92 14.65
C LYS A 127 0.13 8.79 13.61
N ARG A 128 -0.62 8.15 12.73
CA ARG A 128 -1.34 8.82 11.66
C ARG A 128 -2.83 8.75 11.90
N ARG A 129 -3.50 9.88 11.76
CA ARG A 129 -4.95 9.89 11.93
C ARG A 129 -5.63 9.28 10.71
N ALA A 130 -6.50 8.28 10.95
CA ALA A 130 -7.41 7.77 9.93
C ALA A 130 -8.60 8.74 9.84
N ASN A 131 -9.81 8.38 10.26
CA ASN A 131 -10.90 9.34 10.34
C ASN A 131 -11.06 9.91 11.75
N GLN A 132 -11.12 9.05 12.75
CA GLN A 132 -11.36 9.43 14.14
C GLN A 132 -10.24 8.99 15.09
N LEU A 133 -9.53 7.93 14.75
CA LEU A 133 -8.48 7.33 15.59
C LEU A 133 -7.11 7.55 14.98
N SER A 134 -6.09 7.50 15.84
CA SER A 134 -4.70 7.53 15.41
C SER A 134 -4.15 6.11 15.36
N LEU A 135 -3.46 5.78 14.27
CA LEU A 135 -2.89 4.47 14.02
C LEU A 135 -1.37 4.57 13.98
N THR A 136 -0.69 3.61 14.59
CA THR A 136 0.76 3.52 14.49
C THR A 136 1.15 3.01 13.11
N ASN A 137 2.07 3.72 12.47
CA ASN A 137 2.72 3.23 11.26
C ASN A 137 4.17 3.71 11.22
N PHE A 138 4.86 3.40 10.13
CA PHE A 138 6.30 3.66 10.02
C PHE A 138 6.60 4.31 8.68
N TRP A 139 7.44 5.36 8.71
CA TRP A 139 8.11 5.81 7.50
C TRP A 139 9.25 4.84 7.21
N MET A 140 9.21 4.23 6.04
CA MET A 140 10.24 3.33 5.58
C MET A 140 10.81 3.81 4.25
N THR A 141 12.09 3.54 4.03
CA THR A 141 12.83 4.08 2.89
C THR A 141 13.76 3.02 2.32
N LYS A 142 13.87 2.99 0.99
CA LYS A 142 14.86 2.18 0.29
C LYS A 142 15.55 3.03 -0.77
N ASN A 143 16.87 3.05 -0.77
CA ASN A 143 17.66 3.68 -1.82
C ASN A 143 17.80 2.72 -2.99
N LEU A 144 17.51 3.21 -4.21
CA LEU A 144 17.59 2.43 -5.44
C LEU A 144 18.89 2.65 -6.18
N SER A 145 19.50 3.82 -6.01
CA SER A 145 20.78 4.11 -6.64
C SER A 145 21.92 3.35 -5.95
N LYS A 146 22.87 2.95 -6.73
CA LYS A 146 24.06 2.28 -6.21
C LYS A 146 25.15 3.29 -5.87
#